data_bc6ed58b65187696e95bca371cdd9ef3
#
_entry.id   bc6ed58b65187696e95bca371cdd9ef3
#
_cell.length_a   1.000
_cell.length_b   1.000
_cell.length_c   1.000
_cell.angle_alpha   90.00
_cell.angle_beta   90.00
_cell.angle_gamma   90.00
#
_symmetry.space_group_name_H-M   'P 1'
#
loop_
_entity.id
_entity.type
_entity.pdbx_description
1 polymer ?
#
loop_
_entity_poly.entity_id
_entity_poly.type
_entity_poly.pdbx_seq_one_letter_code
_entity_poly.pdbx_strand_id
1 'polypeptide(L)'
;MKKYCPSKKISNPEVAAVFASYPRKIKAKLMFLRQLILDTAAATEGVGVIEETLKWGEPSYLTPKTKSGSTIRVDWKKTQEEHYAMYFKCTANLVDAFRERYPREFKYGGNRSILFYMDDEIPVEELKNCISLALTYHLNKKLETAARWTMVEKLRQKQNRRTAEKSLA
;
A
#
# COMPACT_ATOMS: atom_id res chain seq x y z
N MET A 1 -3.64 -5.73 26.38
CA MET A 1 -3.43 -6.84 25.42
C MET A 1 -4.57 -6.83 24.40
N LYS A 2 -4.36 -6.31 23.23
CA LYS A 2 -5.34 -6.44 22.13
C LYS A 2 -5.32 -7.90 21.69
N LYS A 3 -6.43 -8.62 21.87
CA LYS A 3 -6.64 -9.98 21.36
C LYS A 3 -6.45 -9.94 19.84
N TYR A 4 -5.35 -10.50 19.36
CA TYR A 4 -5.16 -10.77 17.95
C TYR A 4 -6.22 -11.78 17.52
N CYS A 5 -7.07 -11.39 16.58
CA CYS A 5 -7.94 -12.34 15.89
C CYS A 5 -7.08 -13.45 15.25
N PRO A 6 -7.56 -14.70 15.25
CA PRO A 6 -6.83 -15.78 14.58
C PRO A 6 -6.58 -15.40 13.13
N SER A 7 -5.32 -15.49 12.71
CA SER A 7 -4.92 -15.12 11.34
C SER A 7 -5.78 -15.84 10.31
N LYS A 8 -6.36 -15.11 9.36
CA LYS A 8 -7.13 -15.71 8.26
C LYS A 8 -6.30 -16.82 7.60
N LYS A 9 -6.88 -17.99 7.45
CA LYS A 9 -6.26 -19.12 6.76
C LYS A 9 -5.79 -18.69 5.36
N ILE A 10 -4.57 -19.10 4.98
CA ILE A 10 -4.07 -18.89 3.63
C ILE A 10 -4.81 -19.87 2.71
N SER A 11 -5.60 -19.36 1.76
CA SER A 11 -6.38 -20.18 0.84
C SER A 11 -5.59 -20.61 -0.40
N ASN A 12 -4.58 -19.82 -0.80
CA ASN A 12 -3.71 -20.15 -1.92
C ASN A 12 -2.59 -21.11 -1.46
N PRO A 13 -2.53 -22.36 -1.98
CA PRO A 13 -1.56 -23.35 -1.53
C PRO A 13 -0.11 -22.96 -1.86
N GLU A 14 0.14 -22.25 -2.95
CA GLU A 14 1.49 -21.79 -3.32
C GLU A 14 1.99 -20.74 -2.33
N VAL A 15 1.12 -19.80 -1.96
CA VAL A 15 1.44 -18.81 -0.91
C VAL A 15 1.68 -19.49 0.42
N ALA A 16 0.84 -20.48 0.79
CA ALA A 16 1.00 -21.24 2.02
C ALA A 16 2.35 -21.99 2.06
N ALA A 17 2.79 -22.56 0.94
CA ALA A 17 4.08 -23.23 0.82
C ALA A 17 5.26 -22.26 1.01
N VAL A 18 5.19 -21.04 0.45
CA VAL A 18 6.21 -20.01 0.65
C VAL A 18 6.28 -19.61 2.13
N PHE A 19 5.14 -19.34 2.78
CA PHE A 19 5.14 -19.05 4.23
C PHE A 19 5.67 -20.20 5.07
N ALA A 20 5.43 -21.45 4.65
CA ALA A 20 5.97 -22.63 5.35
C ALA A 20 7.48 -22.75 5.23
N SER A 21 8.09 -22.23 4.16
CA SER A 21 9.54 -22.27 3.91
C SER A 21 10.34 -21.27 4.74
N TYR A 22 9.71 -20.24 5.28
CA TYR A 22 10.43 -19.25 6.11
C TYR A 22 10.83 -19.81 7.47
N PRO A 23 11.98 -19.38 8.04
CA PRO A 23 12.32 -19.68 9.43
C PRO A 23 11.19 -19.28 10.38
N ARG A 24 10.98 -20.05 11.45
CA ARG A 24 9.83 -19.89 12.36
C ARG A 24 9.61 -18.45 12.85
N LYS A 25 10.71 -17.77 13.24
CA LYS A 25 10.63 -16.39 13.74
C LYS A 25 10.22 -15.39 12.63
N ILE A 26 10.83 -15.54 11.46
CA ILE A 26 10.51 -14.75 10.27
C ILE A 26 9.07 -14.97 9.83
N LYS A 27 8.64 -16.23 9.75
CA LYS A 27 7.26 -16.59 9.42
C LYS A 27 6.25 -15.85 10.31
N ALA A 28 6.48 -15.83 11.62
CA ALA A 28 5.60 -15.13 12.56
C ALA A 28 5.51 -13.62 12.26
N LYS A 29 6.63 -12.98 11.95
CA LYS A 29 6.70 -11.56 11.58
C LYS A 29 6.00 -11.27 10.25
N LEU A 30 6.23 -12.09 9.23
CA LEU A 30 5.57 -11.94 7.92
C LEU A 30 4.06 -12.23 7.99
N MET A 31 3.63 -13.19 8.81
CA MET A 31 2.21 -13.45 9.09
C MET A 31 1.54 -12.27 9.80
N PHE A 32 2.28 -11.56 10.66
CA PHE A 32 1.80 -10.32 11.25
C PHE A 32 1.58 -9.23 10.18
N LEU A 33 2.55 -8.99 9.29
CA LEU A 33 2.41 -8.04 8.18
C LEU A 33 1.25 -8.43 7.26
N ARG A 34 1.12 -9.72 6.94
CA ARG A 34 -0.01 -10.25 6.17
C ARG A 34 -1.35 -9.89 6.80
N GLN A 35 -1.51 -10.17 8.09
CA GLN A 35 -2.77 -9.89 8.80
C GLN A 35 -3.06 -8.39 8.78
N LEU A 36 -2.04 -7.56 8.99
CA LEU A 36 -2.18 -6.11 8.97
C LEU A 36 -2.65 -5.58 7.60
N ILE A 37 -2.14 -6.15 6.50
CA ILE A 37 -2.59 -5.82 5.13
C ILE A 37 -4.05 -6.18 4.95
N LEU A 38 -4.46 -7.40 5.34
CA LEU A 38 -5.83 -7.88 5.17
C LEU A 38 -6.84 -7.09 6.03
N ASP A 39 -6.47 -6.76 7.27
CA ASP A 39 -7.32 -5.98 8.17
C ASP A 39 -7.46 -4.52 7.70
N THR A 40 -6.37 -3.92 7.24
CA THR A 40 -6.39 -2.57 6.68
C THR A 40 -7.23 -2.52 5.40
N ALA A 41 -7.10 -3.51 4.54
CA ALA A 41 -7.91 -3.60 3.32
C ALA A 41 -9.41 -3.71 3.63
N ALA A 42 -9.78 -4.53 4.61
CA ALA A 42 -11.18 -4.69 5.04
C ALA A 42 -11.76 -3.41 5.66
N ALA A 43 -10.93 -2.59 6.30
CA ALA A 43 -11.31 -1.33 6.92
C ALA A 43 -11.25 -0.13 5.97
N THR A 44 -10.67 -0.28 4.76
CA THR A 44 -10.48 0.82 3.81
C THR A 44 -11.55 0.78 2.71
N GLU A 45 -12.37 1.82 2.67
CA GLU A 45 -13.42 1.97 1.64
C GLU A 45 -12.83 1.99 0.22
N GLY A 46 -13.52 1.33 -0.72
CA GLY A 46 -13.13 1.28 -2.13
C GLY A 46 -12.05 0.25 -2.49
N VAL A 47 -11.43 -0.41 -1.51
CA VAL A 47 -10.39 -1.42 -1.75
C VAL A 47 -11.02 -2.76 -2.20
N GLY A 48 -12.07 -3.19 -1.54
CA GLY A 48 -12.73 -4.46 -1.85
C GLY A 48 -11.92 -5.69 -1.44
N VAL A 49 -12.18 -6.81 -2.12
CA VAL A 49 -11.56 -8.10 -1.81
C VAL A 49 -10.12 -8.13 -2.29
N ILE A 50 -9.22 -8.52 -1.38
CA ILE A 50 -7.80 -8.74 -1.69
C ILE A 50 -7.62 -10.13 -2.32
N GLU A 51 -6.87 -10.19 -3.39
CA GLU A 51 -6.29 -11.40 -3.93
C GLU A 51 -4.89 -11.60 -3.34
N GLU A 52 -4.69 -12.75 -2.70
CA GLU A 52 -3.40 -13.19 -2.18
C GLU A 52 -2.79 -14.21 -3.15
N THR A 53 -1.65 -13.89 -3.74
CA THR A 53 -0.97 -14.69 -4.75
C THR A 53 0.55 -14.54 -4.64
N LEU A 54 1.31 -15.12 -5.57
CA LEU A 54 2.74 -14.91 -5.69
C LEU A 54 3.06 -14.00 -6.88
N LYS A 55 3.94 -13.02 -6.67
CA LYS A 55 4.62 -12.25 -7.72
C LYS A 55 6.11 -12.33 -7.45
N TRP A 56 6.87 -12.78 -8.43
CA TRP A 56 8.32 -13.00 -8.29
C TRP A 56 8.69 -13.99 -7.18
N GLY A 57 7.78 -14.93 -6.85
CA GLY A 57 7.93 -15.86 -5.74
C GLY A 57 7.64 -15.28 -4.36
N GLU A 58 7.20 -14.04 -4.28
CA GLU A 58 6.92 -13.31 -3.03
C GLU A 58 5.40 -13.24 -2.77
N PRO A 59 4.93 -13.46 -1.52
CA PRO A 59 3.54 -13.23 -1.15
C PRO A 59 3.08 -11.82 -1.49
N SER A 60 2.02 -11.71 -2.27
CA SER A 60 1.58 -10.48 -2.92
C SER A 60 0.08 -10.26 -2.73
N TYR A 61 -0.29 -9.00 -2.53
CA TYR A 61 -1.65 -8.56 -2.21
C TYR A 61 -2.12 -7.57 -3.25
N LEU A 62 -3.18 -7.91 -3.97
CA LEU A 62 -3.73 -7.15 -5.09
C LEU A 62 -5.21 -6.84 -4.89
N THR A 63 -5.69 -5.83 -5.61
CA THR A 63 -7.10 -5.42 -5.67
C THR A 63 -7.67 -5.63 -7.08
N PRO A 64 -7.79 -6.88 -7.57
CA PRO A 64 -8.06 -7.15 -8.99
C PRO A 64 -9.46 -6.70 -9.43
N LYS A 65 -10.45 -6.77 -8.54
CA LYS A 65 -11.84 -6.36 -8.84
C LYS A 65 -11.99 -4.85 -8.93
N THR A 66 -11.50 -4.13 -7.94
CA THR A 66 -11.62 -2.66 -7.85
C THR A 66 -10.53 -1.93 -8.62
N LYS A 67 -9.37 -2.56 -8.79
CA LYS A 67 -8.16 -1.93 -9.34
C LYS A 67 -7.79 -0.62 -8.62
N SER A 68 -8.14 -0.55 -7.33
CA SER A 68 -7.96 0.64 -6.49
C SER A 68 -6.51 0.91 -6.13
N GLY A 69 -5.73 -0.17 -5.93
CA GLY A 69 -4.42 -0.10 -5.32
C GLY A 69 -3.25 -0.56 -6.18
N SER A 70 -2.07 -0.19 -5.72
CA SER A 70 -0.79 -0.75 -6.14
C SER A 70 -0.52 -2.04 -5.35
N THR A 71 0.13 -3.01 -5.99
CA THR A 71 0.49 -4.29 -5.35
C THR A 71 1.41 -4.08 -4.15
N ILE A 72 1.09 -4.72 -3.04
CA ILE A 72 1.96 -4.85 -1.86
C ILE A 72 2.53 -6.26 -1.85
N ARG A 73 3.81 -6.40 -1.54
CA ARG A 73 4.48 -7.71 -1.37
C ARG A 73 5.20 -7.74 -0.03
N VAL A 74 5.33 -8.92 0.54
CA VAL A 74 6.13 -9.14 1.74
C VAL A 74 7.11 -10.28 1.49
N ASP A 75 8.32 -10.14 1.99
CA ASP A 75 9.33 -11.19 1.83
C ASP A 75 10.47 -11.08 2.85
N TRP A 76 11.19 -12.17 2.99
CA TRP A 76 12.47 -12.26 3.66
C TRP A 76 13.44 -13.03 2.76
N LYS A 77 14.64 -12.52 2.60
CA LYS A 77 15.67 -13.12 1.74
C LYS A 77 16.82 -13.68 2.57
N LYS A 78 17.16 -14.93 2.34
CA LYS A 78 18.29 -15.60 2.98
C LYS A 78 19.63 -14.86 2.79
N THR A 79 19.76 -14.08 1.71
CA THR A 79 20.94 -13.25 1.44
C THR A 79 20.98 -11.95 2.26
N GLN A 80 19.88 -11.62 2.96
CA GLN A 80 19.70 -10.41 3.76
C GLN A 80 18.97 -10.79 5.05
N GLU A 81 19.56 -11.70 5.84
CA GLU A 81 18.93 -12.33 7.00
C GLU A 81 18.52 -11.36 8.11
N GLU A 82 19.14 -10.18 8.16
CA GLU A 82 18.96 -9.20 9.23
C GLU A 82 17.58 -8.55 9.25
N HIS A 83 16.87 -8.54 8.11
CA HIS A 83 15.58 -7.87 7.99
C HIS A 83 14.62 -8.63 7.09
N TYR A 84 13.33 -8.39 7.30
CA TYR A 84 12.24 -8.70 6.38
C TYR A 84 11.63 -7.39 5.89
N ALA A 85 10.86 -7.44 4.82
CA ALA A 85 10.43 -6.21 4.16
C ALA A 85 8.99 -6.27 3.64
N MET A 86 8.40 -5.08 3.52
CA MET A 86 7.20 -4.82 2.73
C MET A 86 7.61 -4.02 1.50
N TYR A 87 7.30 -4.56 0.32
CA TYR A 87 7.68 -3.98 -0.97
C TYR A 87 6.51 -3.32 -1.67
N PHE A 88 6.81 -2.21 -2.33
CA PHE A 88 5.87 -1.41 -3.11
C PHE A 88 6.40 -1.21 -4.54
N LYS A 89 5.53 -0.85 -5.45
CA LYS A 89 5.91 -0.56 -6.83
C LYS A 89 6.72 0.75 -6.89
N CYS A 90 7.95 0.70 -7.38
CA CYS A 90 8.85 1.85 -7.42
C CYS A 90 8.30 3.04 -8.25
N THR A 91 7.58 2.74 -9.35
CA THR A 91 6.98 3.78 -10.23
C THR A 91 5.78 4.50 -9.61
N ALA A 92 5.32 4.07 -8.44
CA ALA A 92 4.21 4.71 -7.74
C ALA A 92 4.66 5.83 -6.78
N ASN A 93 5.96 6.00 -6.55
CA ASN A 93 6.56 6.97 -5.61
C ASN A 93 5.99 6.88 -4.17
N LEU A 94 5.42 5.72 -3.83
CA LEU A 94 4.77 5.50 -2.52
C LEU A 94 5.77 5.58 -1.38
N VAL A 95 6.95 4.96 -1.55
CA VAL A 95 7.98 4.93 -0.49
C VAL A 95 8.55 6.32 -0.23
N ASP A 96 8.67 7.16 -1.26
CA ASP A 96 9.11 8.55 -1.08
C ASP A 96 8.07 9.36 -0.30
N ALA A 97 6.78 9.19 -0.61
CA ALA A 97 5.69 9.80 0.16
C ALA A 97 5.65 9.30 1.62
N PHE A 98 5.93 8.01 1.85
CA PHE A 98 6.03 7.46 3.21
C PHE A 98 7.22 8.06 3.97
N ARG A 99 8.36 8.22 3.31
CA ARG A 99 9.57 8.81 3.90
C ARG A 99 9.36 10.28 4.28
N GLU A 100 8.64 11.04 3.47
CA GLU A 100 8.28 12.42 3.80
C GLU A 100 7.34 12.49 5.01
N ARG A 101 6.36 11.58 5.09
CA ARG A 101 5.36 11.57 6.15
C ARG A 101 5.86 10.96 7.46
N TYR A 102 6.71 9.91 7.35
CA TYR A 102 7.20 9.11 8.47
C TYR A 102 8.72 8.93 8.40
N PRO A 103 9.51 10.03 8.50
CA PRO A 103 10.95 9.99 8.29
C PRO A 103 11.73 9.23 9.37
N ARG A 104 11.13 9.04 10.55
CA ARG A 104 11.80 8.42 11.71
C ARG A 104 11.19 7.09 12.13
N GLU A 105 9.97 6.82 11.72
CA GLU A 105 9.17 5.67 12.14
C GLU A 105 9.60 4.39 11.43
N PHE A 106 10.14 4.50 10.21
CA PHE A 106 10.53 3.37 9.39
C PHE A 106 11.96 3.48 8.87
N LYS A 107 12.55 2.31 8.62
CA LYS A 107 13.77 2.16 7.83
C LYS A 107 13.36 1.83 6.39
N TYR A 108 13.95 2.51 5.42
CA TYR A 108 13.57 2.39 4.02
C TYR A 108 14.68 1.77 3.17
N GLY A 109 14.31 0.85 2.30
CA GLY A 109 15.19 0.24 1.30
C GLY A 109 15.00 0.89 -0.07
N GLY A 110 15.80 1.91 -0.37
CA GLY A 110 15.66 2.68 -1.62
C GLY A 110 14.27 3.30 -1.76
N ASN A 111 13.67 3.20 -2.95
CA ASN A 111 12.32 3.69 -3.26
C ASN A 111 11.28 2.56 -3.37
N ARG A 112 11.58 1.36 -2.84
CA ARG A 112 10.78 0.15 -3.06
C ARG A 112 10.25 -0.50 -1.80
N SER A 113 10.87 -0.27 -0.63
CA SER A 113 10.54 -1.06 0.55
C SER A 113 10.63 -0.30 1.86
N ILE A 114 9.83 -0.80 2.81
CA ILE A 114 10.00 -0.56 4.24
C ILE A 114 10.69 -1.80 4.81
N LEU A 115 11.78 -1.60 5.54
CA LEU A 115 12.59 -2.65 6.15
C LEU A 115 12.24 -2.78 7.63
N PHE A 116 12.14 -4.02 8.11
CA PHE A 116 11.85 -4.35 9.49
C PHE A 116 12.93 -5.29 10.03
N TYR A 117 13.61 -4.91 11.07
CA TYR A 117 14.56 -5.78 11.75
C TYR A 117 13.85 -6.60 12.82
N MET A 118 14.47 -7.70 13.25
CA MET A 118 13.81 -8.68 14.13
C MET A 118 13.36 -8.09 15.46
N ASP A 119 14.15 -7.17 16.01
CA ASP A 119 13.90 -6.54 17.31
C ASP A 119 13.19 -5.18 17.20
N ASP A 120 12.90 -4.73 15.98
CA ASP A 120 12.16 -3.47 15.79
C ASP A 120 10.72 -3.60 16.27
N GLU A 121 10.28 -2.59 17.01
CA GLU A 121 8.87 -2.36 17.27
C GLU A 121 8.22 -1.74 16.04
N ILE A 122 7.13 -2.35 15.56
CA ILE A 122 6.45 -1.88 14.35
C ILE A 122 5.45 -0.79 14.74
N PRO A 123 5.57 0.44 14.21
CA PRO A 123 4.59 1.49 14.38
C PRO A 123 3.33 1.15 13.56
N VAL A 124 2.38 0.46 14.21
CA VAL A 124 1.25 -0.22 13.57
C VAL A 124 0.30 0.76 12.88
N GLU A 125 -0.02 1.89 13.51
CA GLU A 125 -0.97 2.86 12.94
C GLU A 125 -0.37 3.57 11.73
N GLU A 126 0.90 3.93 11.79
CA GLU A 126 1.65 4.53 10.68
C GLU A 126 1.78 3.53 9.52
N LEU A 127 2.03 2.25 9.82
CA LEU A 127 2.10 1.21 8.79
C LEU A 127 0.74 0.94 8.15
N LYS A 128 -0.36 0.94 8.89
CA LYS A 128 -1.71 0.88 8.34
C LYS A 128 -1.99 2.04 7.38
N ASN A 129 -1.54 3.25 7.72
CA ASN A 129 -1.68 4.39 6.83
C ASN A 129 -0.90 4.19 5.52
N CYS A 130 0.32 3.68 5.58
CA CYS A 130 1.12 3.34 4.39
C CYS A 130 0.43 2.26 3.54
N ILE A 131 -0.10 1.21 4.17
CA ILE A 131 -0.84 0.14 3.50
C ILE A 131 -2.11 0.69 2.83
N SER A 132 -2.90 1.50 3.54
CA SER A 132 -4.11 2.13 2.99
C SER A 132 -3.80 3.00 1.78
N LEU A 133 -2.76 3.83 1.84
CA LEU A 133 -2.31 4.66 0.71
C LEU A 133 -1.90 3.80 -0.49
N ALA A 134 -1.22 2.68 -0.28
CA ALA A 134 -0.87 1.77 -1.35
C ALA A 134 -2.10 1.09 -1.97
N LEU A 135 -3.04 0.61 -1.14
CA LEU A 135 -4.26 -0.06 -1.57
C LEU A 135 -5.29 0.88 -2.24
N THR A 136 -5.17 2.18 -2.06
CA THR A 136 -6.01 3.20 -2.68
C THR A 136 -5.27 4.06 -3.71
N TYR A 137 -4.05 3.71 -4.06
CA TYR A 137 -3.18 4.51 -4.93
C TYR A 137 -3.83 4.95 -6.24
N HIS A 138 -4.42 4.02 -6.99
CA HIS A 138 -5.06 4.32 -8.26
C HIS A 138 -6.39 5.03 -8.10
N LEU A 139 -7.12 4.74 -7.02
CA LEU A 139 -8.36 5.43 -6.67
C LEU A 139 -8.09 6.91 -6.39
N ASN A 140 -7.12 7.21 -5.53
CA ASN A 140 -6.72 8.58 -5.21
C ASN A 140 -6.24 9.34 -6.44
N LYS A 141 -5.42 8.72 -7.28
CA LYS A 141 -4.95 9.32 -8.53
C LYS A 141 -6.09 9.67 -9.50
N LYS A 142 -7.12 8.83 -9.59
CA LYS A 142 -8.32 9.13 -10.38
C LYS A 142 -9.10 10.31 -9.81
N LEU A 143 -9.28 10.35 -8.49
CA LEU A 143 -9.98 11.44 -7.80
C LEU A 143 -9.24 12.78 -7.96
N GLU A 144 -7.93 12.79 -7.80
CA GLU A 144 -7.11 13.99 -8.03
C GLU A 144 -7.20 14.48 -9.47
N THR A 145 -7.17 13.57 -10.45
CA THR A 145 -7.34 13.90 -11.86
C THR A 145 -8.71 14.50 -12.12
N ALA A 146 -9.79 13.89 -11.61
CA ALA A 146 -11.15 14.39 -11.76
C ALA A 146 -11.32 15.78 -11.12
N ALA A 147 -10.80 16.00 -9.92
CA ALA A 147 -10.81 17.29 -9.24
C ALA A 147 -10.06 18.37 -10.03
N ARG A 148 -8.92 18.03 -10.63
CA ARG A 148 -8.13 18.92 -11.48
C ARG A 148 -8.91 19.33 -12.73
N TRP A 149 -9.58 18.40 -13.41
CA TRP A 149 -10.42 18.68 -14.57
C TRP A 149 -11.57 19.62 -14.21
N THR A 150 -12.28 19.36 -13.12
CA THR A 150 -13.37 20.22 -12.64
C THR A 150 -12.89 21.63 -12.34
N MET A 151 -11.72 21.80 -11.74
CA MET A 151 -11.14 23.11 -11.47
C MET A 151 -10.77 23.86 -12.76
N VAL A 152 -10.14 23.19 -13.71
CA VAL A 152 -9.76 23.77 -15.02
C VAL A 152 -11.01 24.23 -15.77
N GLU A 153 -12.07 23.42 -15.79
CA GLU A 153 -13.32 23.78 -16.47
C GLU A 153 -13.99 24.99 -15.83
N LYS A 154 -14.03 25.08 -14.50
CA LYS A 154 -14.53 26.25 -13.77
C LYS A 154 -13.75 27.53 -14.11
N LEU A 155 -12.42 27.45 -14.20
CA LEU A 155 -11.56 28.57 -14.56
C LEU A 155 -11.82 29.02 -16.01
N ARG A 156 -11.95 28.07 -16.94
CA ARG A 156 -12.27 28.34 -18.35
C ARG A 156 -13.60 29.05 -18.51
N GLN A 157 -14.65 28.56 -17.81
CA GLN A 157 -15.98 29.20 -17.82
C GLN A 157 -15.93 30.64 -17.28
N LYS A 158 -15.19 30.87 -16.18
CA LYS A 158 -15.01 32.21 -15.62
C LYS A 158 -14.30 33.15 -16.58
N GLN A 159 -13.31 32.66 -17.32
CA GLN A 159 -12.58 33.43 -18.32
C GLN A 159 -13.46 33.80 -19.52
N ASN A 160 -14.25 32.87 -20.03
CA ASN A 160 -15.19 33.09 -21.12
C ASN A 160 -16.25 34.13 -20.76
N ARG A 161 -16.79 34.10 -19.53
CA ARG A 161 -17.73 35.14 -19.04
C ARG A 161 -17.10 36.52 -19.05
N ARG A 162 -15.88 36.67 -18.52
CA ARG A 162 -15.15 37.96 -18.51
C ARG A 162 -14.88 38.50 -19.92
N THR A 163 -14.61 37.61 -20.89
CA THR A 163 -14.37 38.00 -22.27
C THR A 163 -15.66 38.45 -22.93
N ALA A 164 -16.77 37.76 -22.69
CA ALA A 164 -18.08 38.14 -23.20
C ALA A 164 -18.57 39.52 -22.65
N GLU A 165 -18.36 39.76 -21.36
CA GLU A 165 -18.70 41.06 -20.71
C GLU A 165 -17.89 42.21 -21.30
N LYS A 166 -16.58 42.00 -21.61
CA LYS A 166 -15.73 43.01 -22.24
C LYS A 166 -16.09 43.27 -23.69
N SER A 167 -16.72 42.34 -24.39
CA SER A 167 -17.14 42.48 -25.80
C SER A 167 -18.47 43.22 -25.92
N LEU A 168 -19.23 43.37 -24.84
CA LEU A 168 -20.53 44.03 -24.77
C LEU A 168 -20.45 45.46 -24.22
N ALA A 169 -19.29 45.89 -23.77
CA ALA A 169 -19.04 47.25 -23.29
C ALA A 169 -18.32 48.09 -24.35
#